data_c88bc479cc6b08d4664366ae2f2fe46e
#
_entry.id   c88bc479cc6b08d4664366ae2f2fe46e
#
_cell.length_a   1.000
_cell.length_b   1.000
_cell.length_c   1.000
_cell.angle_alpha   90.00
_cell.angle_beta   90.00
_cell.angle_gamma   90.00
#
_symmetry.space_group_name_H-M   'P 1'
#
loop_
_entity.id
_entity.type
_entity.pdbx_description
1 polymer ?
#
loop_
_entity_poly.entity_id
_entity_poly.type
_entity_poly.pdbx_seq_one_letter_code
_entity_poly.pdbx_strand_id
1 'polypeptide(L)'
;MKRRQSLDFKRKILSSFRALTMIVTCLCILAVDFQIFPRKYAKTETYGTGWMDLGVGSFVLSNALVSRQARNVHSAGLKTALQSTGPLILLGLGRIVSTRGIDYQVHVGEYGVHWNFFFTLAAVALLTSIINIHPKYCGILGLFILTGYQIFLVQGLNAYLLSDARGMDIISQNKEGIFSIFGYWSLYLVGVQMGYHIFFQNNYPASSDRFQQTKRMVFVMALLLWLLTVILDHHVERVSRRMCNMAYVMLVLAVNFQILAIAMLSEYIPGSNFTVLERAFNQNLLSLFLLVMSFSGILLRYLLTFIFFTSIYVQSFFFSLCRQMF
;
A
#
# COMPACT_ATOMS: atom_id res chain seq x y z
N MET A 1 -4.39 34.32 -3.12
CA MET A 1 -3.77 33.71 -4.30
C MET A 1 -2.73 32.66 -3.92
N LYS A 2 -1.67 32.95 -3.18
CA LYS A 2 -0.60 31.99 -2.75
C LYS A 2 -1.08 30.72 -2.04
N ARG A 3 -2.13 30.80 -1.18
CA ARG A 3 -2.68 29.63 -0.47
C ARG A 3 -3.32 28.61 -1.42
N ARG A 4 -4.02 29.06 -2.44
CA ARG A 4 -4.67 28.23 -3.47
C ARG A 4 -3.61 27.50 -4.31
N GLN A 5 -2.57 28.20 -4.74
CA GLN A 5 -1.44 27.61 -5.47
C GLN A 5 -0.72 26.53 -4.67
N SER A 6 -0.47 26.75 -3.37
CA SER A 6 0.18 25.73 -2.51
C SER A 6 -0.69 24.47 -2.32
N LEU A 7 -2.02 24.63 -2.19
CA LEU A 7 -2.94 23.50 -2.09
C LEU A 7 -3.03 22.70 -3.39
N ASP A 8 -3.10 23.39 -4.52
CA ASP A 8 -3.16 22.75 -5.84
C ASP A 8 -1.85 22.00 -6.13
N PHE A 9 -0.71 22.56 -5.72
CA PHE A 9 0.57 21.90 -5.86
C PHE A 9 0.69 20.64 -4.99
N LYS A 10 0.26 20.68 -3.71
CA LYS A 10 0.25 19.50 -2.84
C LYS A 10 -0.63 18.38 -3.40
N ARG A 11 -1.79 18.74 -3.94
CA ARG A 11 -2.69 17.79 -4.62
C ARG A 11 -2.03 17.19 -5.86
N LYS A 12 -1.32 18.01 -6.62
CA LYS A 12 -0.58 17.57 -7.80
C LYS A 12 0.48 16.53 -7.43
N ILE A 13 1.35 16.83 -6.46
CA ILE A 13 2.39 15.89 -6.00
C ILE A 13 1.77 14.56 -5.57
N LEU A 14 0.74 14.60 -4.74
CA LEU A 14 0.08 13.41 -4.24
C LEU A 14 -0.55 12.57 -5.37
N SER A 15 -1.14 13.22 -6.35
CA SER A 15 -1.73 12.56 -7.52
C SER A 15 -0.67 11.94 -8.41
N SER A 16 0.43 12.66 -8.70
CA SER A 16 1.57 12.12 -9.46
C SER A 16 2.23 10.95 -8.74
N PHE A 17 2.44 11.06 -7.43
CA PHE A 17 2.99 9.98 -6.61
C PHE A 17 2.15 8.70 -6.71
N ARG A 18 0.81 8.80 -6.57
CA ARG A 18 -0.11 7.66 -6.68
C ARG A 18 -0.12 7.06 -8.08
N ALA A 19 -0.16 7.91 -9.11
CA ALA A 19 -0.13 7.46 -10.49
C ALA A 19 1.19 6.72 -10.80
N LEU A 20 2.34 7.29 -10.41
CA LEU A 20 3.64 6.67 -10.60
C LEU A 20 3.74 5.32 -9.88
N THR A 21 3.33 5.25 -8.62
CA THR A 21 3.32 4.00 -7.85
C THR A 21 2.49 2.94 -8.58
N MET A 22 1.32 3.30 -9.11
CA MET A 22 0.47 2.36 -9.84
C MET A 22 1.09 1.94 -11.18
N ILE A 23 1.65 2.88 -11.94
CA ILE A 23 2.31 2.59 -13.22
C ILE A 23 3.45 1.58 -13.01
N VAL A 24 4.33 1.85 -12.04
CA VAL A 24 5.46 0.96 -11.72
C VAL A 24 4.96 -0.41 -11.28
N THR A 25 3.94 -0.47 -10.43
CA THR A 25 3.34 -1.74 -9.98
C THR A 25 2.78 -2.53 -11.14
N CYS A 26 2.04 -1.89 -12.04
CA CYS A 26 1.48 -2.52 -13.23
C CYS A 26 2.59 -3.04 -14.17
N LEU A 27 3.62 -2.25 -14.40
CA LEU A 27 4.77 -2.66 -15.22
C LEU A 27 5.49 -3.88 -14.61
N CYS A 28 5.68 -3.90 -13.29
CA CYS A 28 6.31 -5.03 -12.61
C CYS A 28 5.46 -6.31 -12.71
N ILE A 29 4.15 -6.20 -12.59
CA ILE A 29 3.23 -7.34 -12.74
C ILE A 29 3.33 -7.91 -14.17
N LEU A 30 3.27 -7.06 -15.18
CA LEU A 30 3.37 -7.48 -16.58
C LEU A 30 4.76 -8.04 -16.93
N ALA A 31 5.82 -7.43 -16.39
CA ALA A 31 7.19 -7.86 -16.67
C ALA A 31 7.46 -9.32 -16.31
N VAL A 32 6.84 -9.81 -15.24
CA VAL A 32 7.01 -11.20 -14.77
C VAL A 32 6.52 -12.24 -15.77
N ASP A 33 5.57 -11.88 -16.63
CA ASP A 33 5.01 -12.78 -17.64
C ASP A 33 5.95 -12.96 -18.84
N PHE A 34 6.94 -12.09 -19.00
CA PHE A 34 7.94 -12.20 -20.07
C PHE A 34 9.12 -13.05 -19.62
N GLN A 35 9.48 -14.06 -20.40
CA GLN A 35 10.61 -14.98 -20.11
C GLN A 35 11.95 -14.26 -20.00
N ILE A 36 12.11 -13.12 -20.68
CA ILE A 36 13.34 -12.32 -20.64
C ILE A 36 13.56 -11.64 -19.28
N PHE A 37 12.49 -11.48 -18.49
CA PHE A 37 12.57 -10.85 -17.18
C PHE A 37 12.92 -11.90 -16.10
N PRO A 38 14.06 -11.78 -15.42
CA PRO A 38 14.45 -12.74 -14.42
C PRO A 38 13.51 -12.71 -13.20
N ARG A 39 12.79 -13.80 -12.96
CA ARG A 39 11.79 -13.92 -11.87
C ARG A 39 12.36 -13.58 -10.49
N LYS A 40 13.65 -13.81 -10.27
CA LYS A 40 14.35 -13.45 -9.02
C LYS A 40 14.26 -11.95 -8.67
N TYR A 41 14.06 -11.08 -9.65
CA TYR A 41 13.91 -9.64 -9.43
C TYR A 41 12.44 -9.20 -9.27
N ALA A 42 11.50 -10.08 -9.56
CA ALA A 42 10.09 -9.76 -9.47
C ALA A 42 9.59 -9.85 -8.03
N LYS A 43 9.85 -10.98 -7.38
CA LYS A 43 9.25 -11.34 -6.10
C LYS A 43 10.21 -12.26 -5.33
N THR A 44 10.34 -11.99 -4.04
CA THR A 44 11.14 -12.80 -3.13
C THR A 44 10.25 -13.79 -2.39
N GLU A 45 10.76 -15.01 -2.15
CA GLU A 45 10.01 -16.06 -1.45
C GLU A 45 10.11 -15.92 0.07
N THR A 46 11.29 -15.54 0.58
CA THR A 46 11.56 -15.46 2.02
C THR A 46 12.13 -14.10 2.42
N TYR A 47 13.40 -13.85 2.11
CA TYR A 47 14.14 -12.64 2.44
C TYR A 47 14.59 -11.90 1.18
N GLY A 48 14.83 -10.63 1.31
CA GLY A 48 15.17 -9.72 0.24
C GLY A 48 13.95 -8.94 -0.27
N THR A 49 14.12 -8.21 -1.36
CA THR A 49 13.04 -7.44 -2.00
C THR A 49 13.13 -7.48 -3.50
N GLY A 50 11.98 -7.69 -4.13
CA GLY A 50 11.77 -7.45 -5.55
C GLY A 50 10.93 -6.19 -5.78
N TRP A 51 10.82 -5.79 -7.03
CA TRP A 51 10.00 -4.62 -7.40
C TRP A 51 8.52 -4.81 -7.05
N MET A 52 7.98 -6.03 -7.22
CA MET A 52 6.60 -6.33 -6.85
C MET A 52 6.38 -6.28 -5.33
N ASP A 53 7.38 -6.68 -4.55
CA ASP A 53 7.32 -6.64 -3.09
C ASP A 53 7.18 -5.21 -2.58
N LEU A 54 7.92 -4.27 -3.18
CA LEU A 54 7.81 -2.84 -2.88
C LEU A 54 6.44 -2.27 -3.29
N GLY A 55 5.90 -2.72 -4.43
CA GLY A 55 4.59 -2.28 -4.93
C GLY A 55 3.46 -2.52 -3.93
N VAL A 56 3.46 -3.67 -3.26
CA VAL A 56 2.44 -4.02 -2.25
C VAL A 56 2.44 -3.03 -1.08
N GLY A 57 3.61 -2.78 -0.49
CA GLY A 57 3.75 -1.81 0.61
C GLY A 57 3.45 -0.37 0.17
N SER A 58 3.91 0.01 -1.02
CA SER A 58 3.65 1.34 -1.60
C SER A 58 2.16 1.59 -1.84
N PHE A 59 1.40 0.55 -2.22
CA PHE A 59 -0.05 0.63 -2.36
C PHE A 59 -0.72 0.91 -1.01
N VAL A 60 -0.34 0.19 0.05
CA VAL A 60 -0.84 0.43 1.41
C VAL A 60 -0.53 1.86 1.87
N LEU A 61 0.71 2.30 1.68
CA LEU A 61 1.14 3.63 2.07
C LEU A 61 0.42 4.73 1.28
N SER A 62 0.27 4.58 -0.03
CA SER A 62 -0.42 5.56 -0.87
C SER A 62 -1.88 5.75 -0.47
N ASN A 63 -2.56 4.67 -0.07
CA ASN A 63 -3.92 4.73 0.45
C ASN A 63 -3.96 5.39 1.84
N ALA A 64 -2.98 5.10 2.70
CA ALA A 64 -2.88 5.72 4.03
C ALA A 64 -2.71 7.24 3.95
N LEU A 65 -1.83 7.72 3.05
CA LEU A 65 -1.54 9.14 2.86
C LEU A 65 -2.78 9.97 2.48
N VAL A 66 -3.75 9.38 1.76
CA VAL A 66 -4.98 10.08 1.33
C VAL A 66 -6.21 9.70 2.14
N SER A 67 -6.06 8.86 3.15
CA SER A 67 -7.18 8.31 3.91
C SER A 67 -8.02 9.39 4.60
N ARG A 68 -9.26 9.04 4.96
CA ARG A 68 -10.14 9.91 5.76
C ARG A 68 -9.51 10.24 7.11
N GLN A 69 -8.82 9.27 7.72
CA GLN A 69 -8.09 9.45 8.97
C GLN A 69 -6.96 10.48 8.82
N ALA A 70 -6.17 10.42 7.75
CA ALA A 70 -5.13 11.42 7.47
C ALA A 70 -5.70 12.85 7.31
N ARG A 71 -6.95 12.98 6.84
CA ARG A 71 -7.66 14.27 6.73
C ARG A 71 -8.31 14.70 8.05
N ASN A 72 -8.17 13.92 9.10
CA ASN A 72 -8.83 14.13 10.39
C ASN A 72 -10.37 14.13 10.29
N VAL A 73 -10.93 13.33 9.36
CA VAL A 73 -12.37 13.13 9.24
C VAL A 73 -12.74 11.92 10.09
N HIS A 74 -13.56 12.16 11.12
CA HIS A 74 -13.97 11.11 12.04
C HIS A 74 -14.65 9.94 11.33
N SER A 75 -14.33 8.74 11.76
CA SER A 75 -15.00 7.52 11.28
C SER A 75 -16.46 7.54 11.70
N ALA A 76 -17.37 7.33 10.77
CA ALA A 76 -18.81 7.29 11.03
C ALA A 76 -19.27 5.96 11.65
N GLY A 77 -18.45 5.34 12.49
CA GLY A 77 -18.78 4.10 13.20
C GLY A 77 -18.49 2.80 12.43
N LEU A 78 -18.66 1.67 13.13
CA LEU A 78 -18.35 0.34 12.63
C LEU A 78 -19.14 -0.03 11.36
N LYS A 79 -20.40 0.40 11.26
CA LYS A 79 -21.24 0.14 10.07
C LYS A 79 -20.65 0.74 8.80
N THR A 80 -20.15 1.96 8.87
CA THR A 80 -19.51 2.63 7.72
C THR A 80 -18.16 1.99 7.40
N ALA A 81 -17.41 1.54 8.41
CA ALA A 81 -16.19 0.78 8.21
C ALA A 81 -16.45 -0.53 7.45
N LEU A 82 -17.47 -1.29 7.86
CA LEU A 82 -17.88 -2.53 7.18
C LEU A 82 -18.36 -2.27 5.75
N GLN A 83 -19.11 -1.21 5.52
CA GLN A 83 -19.54 -0.82 4.16
C GLN A 83 -18.36 -0.45 3.26
N SER A 84 -17.36 0.22 3.80
CA SER A 84 -16.15 0.60 3.03
C SER A 84 -15.21 -0.59 2.77
N THR A 85 -15.20 -1.60 3.62
CA THR A 85 -14.38 -2.82 3.45
C THR A 85 -15.09 -3.92 2.68
N GLY A 86 -16.41 -3.88 2.57
CA GLY A 86 -17.22 -4.86 1.84
C GLY A 86 -16.70 -5.16 0.43
N PRO A 87 -16.43 -4.15 -0.42
CA PRO A 87 -15.86 -4.36 -1.74
C PRO A 87 -14.51 -5.11 -1.74
N LEU A 88 -13.64 -4.85 -0.76
CA LEU A 88 -12.36 -5.55 -0.64
C LEU A 88 -12.56 -7.02 -0.28
N ILE A 89 -13.50 -7.31 0.62
CA ILE A 89 -13.86 -8.68 0.98
C ILE A 89 -14.45 -9.41 -0.22
N LEU A 90 -15.34 -8.77 -0.98
CA LEU A 90 -15.92 -9.35 -2.19
C LEU A 90 -14.85 -9.63 -3.26
N LEU A 91 -13.89 -8.73 -3.47
CA LEU A 91 -12.75 -8.95 -4.37
C LEU A 91 -11.87 -10.12 -3.87
N GLY A 92 -11.66 -10.21 -2.56
CA GLY A 92 -10.93 -11.31 -1.95
C GLY A 92 -11.61 -12.67 -2.18
N LEU A 93 -12.91 -12.74 -1.97
CA LEU A 93 -13.71 -13.94 -2.23
C LEU A 93 -13.77 -14.27 -3.74
N GLY A 94 -13.96 -13.26 -4.58
CA GLY A 94 -13.96 -13.40 -6.03
C GLY A 94 -12.65 -14.02 -6.55
N ARG A 95 -11.50 -13.59 -5.98
CA ARG A 95 -10.20 -14.19 -6.31
C ARG A 95 -10.14 -15.68 -5.93
N ILE A 96 -10.62 -16.06 -4.74
CA ILE A 96 -10.64 -17.47 -4.32
C ILE A 96 -11.50 -18.30 -5.26
N VAL A 97 -12.66 -17.79 -5.66
CA VAL A 97 -13.58 -18.50 -6.57
C VAL A 97 -12.96 -18.62 -7.97
N SER A 98 -12.36 -17.55 -8.49
CA SER A 98 -11.78 -17.52 -9.84
C SER A 98 -10.52 -18.37 -9.99
N THR A 99 -9.81 -18.66 -8.88
CA THR A 99 -8.62 -19.53 -8.90
C THR A 99 -8.96 -21.00 -8.64
N ARG A 100 -10.19 -21.33 -8.24
CA ARG A 100 -10.64 -22.72 -8.09
C ARG A 100 -10.82 -23.38 -9.46
N GLY A 101 -10.18 -24.54 -9.66
CA GLY A 101 -10.32 -25.33 -10.88
C GLY A 101 -9.40 -24.91 -12.02
N ILE A 102 -8.53 -23.94 -11.85
CA ILE A 102 -7.46 -23.58 -12.76
C ILE A 102 -6.16 -24.15 -12.19
N ASP A 103 -5.31 -24.70 -13.05
CA ASP A 103 -3.95 -25.15 -12.67
C ASP A 103 -3.03 -23.91 -12.43
N TYR A 104 -3.43 -23.12 -11.44
CA TYR A 104 -2.72 -21.93 -11.01
C TYR A 104 -1.88 -22.30 -9.78
N GLN A 105 -0.57 -22.27 -9.92
CA GLN A 105 0.34 -22.46 -8.80
C GLN A 105 0.14 -21.32 -7.77
N VAL A 106 -0.74 -21.56 -6.80
CA VAL A 106 -0.87 -20.67 -5.66
C VAL A 106 0.41 -20.75 -4.85
N HIS A 107 1.18 -19.66 -4.80
CA HIS A 107 2.32 -19.56 -3.88
C HIS A 107 1.79 -19.42 -2.44
N VAL A 108 1.50 -20.55 -1.82
CA VAL A 108 0.92 -20.64 -0.46
C VAL A 108 1.79 -19.90 0.57
N GLY A 109 3.10 -19.87 0.37
CA GLY A 109 4.04 -19.15 1.22
C GLY A 109 3.89 -17.63 1.21
N GLU A 110 3.08 -17.05 0.32
CA GLU A 110 2.93 -15.60 0.22
C GLU A 110 1.90 -15.02 1.21
N TYR A 111 0.73 -15.64 1.28
CA TYR A 111 -0.38 -15.20 2.14
C TYR A 111 -1.06 -16.37 2.86
N GLY A 112 -0.84 -17.61 2.43
CA GLY A 112 -1.52 -18.80 2.91
C GLY A 112 -2.41 -19.44 1.85
N VAL A 113 -3.19 -20.43 2.26
CA VAL A 113 -4.04 -21.27 1.37
C VAL A 113 -5.25 -20.50 0.85
N HIS A 114 -5.92 -19.76 1.73
CA HIS A 114 -7.19 -19.06 1.44
C HIS A 114 -7.09 -17.54 1.60
N TRP A 115 -5.95 -17.03 2.04
CA TRP A 115 -5.74 -15.61 2.26
C TRP A 115 -5.26 -14.92 0.99
N ASN A 116 -5.51 -13.62 0.88
CA ASN A 116 -4.99 -12.78 -0.19
C ASN A 116 -4.85 -11.32 0.28
N PHE A 117 -4.21 -10.51 -0.54
CA PHE A 117 -3.93 -9.11 -0.22
C PHE A 117 -5.19 -8.27 0.04
N PHE A 118 -6.32 -8.57 -0.60
CA PHE A 118 -7.56 -7.83 -0.36
C PHE A 118 -8.08 -8.03 1.06
N PHE A 119 -7.95 -9.25 1.62
CA PHE A 119 -8.29 -9.50 3.02
C PHE A 119 -7.35 -8.75 3.98
N THR A 120 -6.06 -8.66 3.66
CA THR A 120 -5.11 -7.85 4.44
C THR A 120 -5.51 -6.38 4.43
N LEU A 121 -5.86 -5.81 3.27
CA LEU A 121 -6.35 -4.43 3.17
C LEU A 121 -7.64 -4.20 3.96
N ALA A 122 -8.60 -5.15 3.87
CA ALA A 122 -9.85 -5.09 4.62
C ALA A 122 -9.59 -5.11 6.13
N ALA A 123 -8.70 -6.01 6.61
CA ALA A 123 -8.33 -6.09 8.01
C ALA A 123 -7.67 -4.80 8.52
N VAL A 124 -6.73 -4.24 7.77
CA VAL A 124 -6.06 -2.96 8.11
C VAL A 124 -7.07 -1.83 8.20
N ALA A 125 -8.01 -1.73 7.24
CA ALA A 125 -9.04 -0.70 7.23
C ALA A 125 -10.01 -0.84 8.42
N LEU A 126 -10.43 -2.07 8.75
CA LEU A 126 -11.28 -2.35 9.90
C LEU A 126 -10.59 -2.01 11.22
N LEU A 127 -9.37 -2.50 11.44
CA LEU A 127 -8.59 -2.24 12.65
C LEU A 127 -8.38 -0.72 12.86
N THR A 128 -8.04 0.00 11.81
CA THR A 128 -7.86 1.46 11.88
C THR A 128 -9.17 2.18 12.22
N SER A 129 -10.29 1.70 11.68
CA SER A 129 -11.62 2.30 11.95
C SER A 129 -12.10 2.03 13.38
N ILE A 130 -11.79 0.85 13.93
CA ILE A 130 -12.15 0.48 15.30
C ILE A 130 -11.39 1.35 16.32
N ILE A 131 -10.09 1.51 16.12
CA ILE A 131 -9.24 2.23 17.09
C ILE A 131 -9.48 3.75 17.02
N ASN A 132 -9.82 4.29 15.86
CA ASN A 132 -10.21 5.70 15.64
C ASN A 132 -9.39 6.75 16.42
N ILE A 133 -8.06 6.62 16.35
CA ILE A 133 -7.12 7.55 17.00
C ILE A 133 -6.91 8.79 16.14
N HIS A 134 -6.67 9.94 16.80
CA HIS A 134 -6.32 11.16 16.10
C HIS A 134 -5.05 10.97 15.24
N PRO A 135 -5.03 11.43 13.97
CA PRO A 135 -3.94 11.17 13.02
C PRO A 135 -2.54 11.57 13.51
N LYS A 136 -2.46 12.55 14.40
CA LYS A 136 -1.20 12.99 15.03
C LYS A 136 -0.51 11.87 15.81
N TYR A 137 -1.26 10.92 16.34
CA TYR A 137 -0.73 9.85 17.20
C TYR A 137 -0.68 8.48 16.52
N CYS A 138 -1.24 8.37 15.31
CA CYS A 138 -1.29 7.11 14.56
C CYS A 138 0.09 6.49 14.34
N GLY A 139 1.09 7.28 13.99
CA GLY A 139 2.44 6.76 13.74
C GLY A 139 3.13 6.25 14.99
N ILE A 140 2.88 6.88 16.16
CA ILE A 140 3.41 6.40 17.45
C ILE A 140 2.82 5.02 17.74
N LEU A 141 1.51 4.86 17.59
CA LEU A 141 0.86 3.56 17.75
C LEU A 141 1.40 2.55 16.71
N GLY A 142 1.55 2.97 15.46
CA GLY A 142 2.11 2.12 14.40
C GLY A 142 3.51 1.62 14.74
N LEU A 143 4.39 2.49 15.21
CA LEU A 143 5.74 2.11 15.64
C LEU A 143 5.73 1.17 16.84
N PHE A 144 4.84 1.39 17.80
CA PHE A 144 4.68 0.51 18.96
C PHE A 144 4.24 -0.90 18.55
N ILE A 145 3.23 -1.01 17.65
CA ILE A 145 2.77 -2.30 17.12
C ILE A 145 3.89 -2.99 16.34
N LEU A 146 4.61 -2.23 15.50
CA LEU A 146 5.70 -2.77 14.68
C LEU A 146 6.85 -3.31 15.52
N THR A 147 7.22 -2.58 16.56
CA THR A 147 8.29 -2.99 17.50
C THR A 147 7.88 -4.25 18.26
N GLY A 148 6.65 -4.28 18.80
CA GLY A 148 6.12 -5.47 19.46
C GLY A 148 6.08 -6.69 18.52
N TYR A 149 5.60 -6.51 17.30
CA TYR A 149 5.57 -7.57 16.31
C TYR A 149 6.98 -8.06 15.94
N GLN A 150 7.95 -7.14 15.78
CA GLN A 150 9.34 -7.52 15.50
C GLN A 150 9.98 -8.32 16.65
N ILE A 151 9.67 -8.00 17.88
CA ILE A 151 10.14 -8.77 19.05
C ILE A 151 9.63 -10.22 18.95
N PHE A 152 8.35 -10.43 18.65
CA PHE A 152 7.79 -11.77 18.48
C PHE A 152 8.43 -12.50 17.28
N LEU A 153 8.71 -11.82 16.17
CA LEU A 153 9.40 -12.41 15.03
C LEU A 153 10.76 -12.96 15.46
N VAL A 154 11.57 -12.16 16.13
CA VAL A 154 12.92 -12.57 16.56
C VAL A 154 12.87 -13.67 17.64
N GLN A 155 11.83 -13.74 18.45
CA GLN A 155 11.64 -14.79 19.46
C GLN A 155 11.25 -16.16 18.90
N GLY A 156 11.09 -16.29 17.56
CA GLY A 156 10.84 -17.57 16.90
C GLY A 156 9.59 -17.61 16.01
N LEU A 157 8.77 -16.55 16.02
CA LEU A 157 7.62 -16.46 15.12
C LEU A 157 8.05 -16.49 13.65
N ASN A 158 9.23 -15.94 13.31
CA ASN A 158 9.79 -15.99 11.96
C ASN A 158 10.02 -17.43 11.49
N ALA A 159 10.60 -18.31 12.34
CA ALA A 159 10.81 -19.72 12.02
C ALA A 159 9.48 -20.43 11.77
N TYR A 160 8.45 -20.14 12.58
CA TYR A 160 7.10 -20.66 12.36
C TYR A 160 6.49 -20.19 11.04
N LEU A 161 6.61 -18.90 10.70
CA LEU A 161 6.06 -18.34 9.46
C LEU A 161 6.78 -18.86 8.21
N LEU A 162 8.08 -19.13 8.32
CA LEU A 162 8.88 -19.67 7.21
C LEU A 162 8.77 -21.17 7.04
N SER A 163 8.31 -21.90 8.08
CA SER A 163 8.15 -23.35 8.00
C SER A 163 7.05 -23.75 7.01
N ASP A 164 7.21 -24.91 6.37
CA ASP A 164 6.19 -25.52 5.50
C ASP A 164 5.11 -26.27 6.29
N ALA A 165 5.36 -26.49 7.59
CA ALA A 165 4.40 -27.18 8.45
C ALA A 165 3.11 -26.36 8.62
N ARG A 166 1.97 -26.98 8.33
CA ARG A 166 0.63 -26.39 8.43
C ARG A 166 -0.30 -27.32 9.18
N GLY A 167 -0.99 -26.80 10.17
CA GLY A 167 -2.08 -27.48 10.86
C GLY A 167 -3.38 -27.44 10.03
N MET A 168 -4.41 -28.10 10.56
CA MET A 168 -5.76 -28.10 9.97
C MET A 168 -6.55 -26.82 10.28
N ASP A 169 -6.10 -26.03 11.22
CA ASP A 169 -6.75 -24.79 11.65
C ASP A 169 -6.54 -23.64 10.64
N ILE A 170 -7.54 -22.77 10.56
CA ILE A 170 -7.57 -21.64 9.61
C ILE A 170 -6.36 -20.71 9.81
N ILE A 171 -5.91 -20.53 11.06
CA ILE A 171 -4.78 -19.65 11.38
C ILE A 171 -3.49 -20.23 10.82
N SER A 172 -3.22 -21.51 11.06
CA SER A 172 -2.01 -22.19 10.56
C SER A 172 -1.97 -22.26 9.03
N GLN A 173 -3.14 -22.45 8.39
CA GLN A 173 -3.24 -22.46 6.93
C GLN A 173 -2.96 -21.09 6.30
N ASN A 174 -3.22 -20.01 7.01
CA ASN A 174 -3.08 -18.63 6.51
C ASN A 174 -2.14 -17.79 7.37
N LYS A 175 -1.18 -18.42 8.02
CA LYS A 175 -0.29 -17.78 9.00
C LYS A 175 0.45 -16.57 8.43
N GLU A 176 0.95 -16.64 7.21
CA GLU A 176 1.68 -15.54 6.55
C GLU A 176 0.77 -14.32 6.35
N GLY A 177 -0.44 -14.54 5.85
CA GLY A 177 -1.41 -13.46 5.63
C GLY A 177 -1.88 -12.82 6.92
N ILE A 178 -2.20 -13.63 7.92
CA ILE A 178 -2.75 -13.16 9.21
C ILE A 178 -1.69 -12.39 10.00
N PHE A 179 -0.49 -12.92 10.16
CA PHE A 179 0.55 -12.25 10.95
C PHE A 179 1.12 -11.02 10.23
N SER A 180 1.19 -11.00 8.90
CA SER A 180 1.61 -9.82 8.14
C SER A 180 0.67 -8.61 8.32
N ILE A 181 -0.56 -8.81 8.80
CA ILE A 181 -1.49 -7.70 9.11
C ILE A 181 -0.84 -6.70 10.06
N PHE A 182 -0.11 -7.15 11.07
CA PHE A 182 0.51 -6.26 12.05
C PHE A 182 1.54 -5.32 11.40
N GLY A 183 2.35 -5.83 10.48
CA GLY A 183 3.30 -5.01 9.73
C GLY A 183 2.61 -4.03 8.77
N TYR A 184 1.63 -4.49 7.98
CA TYR A 184 0.89 -3.62 7.07
C TYR A 184 0.03 -2.59 7.80
N TRP A 185 -0.54 -2.95 8.95
CA TRP A 185 -1.29 -2.00 9.77
C TRP A 185 -0.40 -0.93 10.36
N SER A 186 0.79 -1.29 10.85
CA SER A 186 1.79 -0.33 11.30
C SER A 186 2.20 0.62 10.18
N LEU A 187 2.49 0.10 8.98
CA LEU A 187 2.80 0.88 7.80
C LEU A 187 1.68 1.88 7.46
N TYR A 188 0.42 1.41 7.52
CA TYR A 188 -0.75 2.25 7.28
C TYR A 188 -0.85 3.37 8.31
N LEU A 189 -0.72 3.08 9.61
CA LEU A 189 -0.81 4.06 10.68
C LEU A 189 0.29 5.13 10.58
N VAL A 190 1.52 4.72 10.27
CA VAL A 190 2.62 5.67 10.00
C VAL A 190 2.28 6.53 8.77
N GLY A 191 1.75 5.93 7.71
CA GLY A 191 1.31 6.64 6.51
C GLY A 191 0.20 7.66 6.81
N VAL A 192 -0.77 7.34 7.66
CA VAL A 192 -1.83 8.27 8.10
C VAL A 192 -1.24 9.50 8.78
N GLN A 193 -0.32 9.31 9.72
CA GLN A 193 0.33 10.44 10.41
C GLN A 193 1.13 11.30 9.43
N MET A 194 1.88 10.69 8.53
CA MET A 194 2.68 11.40 7.53
C MET A 194 1.79 12.16 6.55
N GLY A 195 0.70 11.55 6.09
CA GLY A 195 -0.31 12.20 5.25
C GLY A 195 -0.90 13.44 5.92
N TYR A 196 -1.26 13.31 7.19
CA TYR A 196 -1.74 14.43 7.99
C TYR A 196 -0.73 15.59 8.05
N HIS A 197 0.53 15.31 8.42
CA HIS A 197 1.54 16.36 8.57
C HIS A 197 1.96 17.00 7.24
N ILE A 198 2.13 16.21 6.19
CA ILE A 198 2.64 16.71 4.89
C ILE A 198 1.56 17.43 4.11
N PHE A 199 0.33 16.87 4.09
CA PHE A 199 -0.70 17.34 3.16
C PHE A 199 -1.88 18.08 3.82
N PHE A 200 -2.32 17.64 5.01
CA PHE A 200 -3.63 18.06 5.57
C PHE A 200 -3.57 18.92 6.82
N GLN A 201 -2.43 19.07 7.46
CA GLN A 201 -2.31 19.93 8.65
C GLN A 201 -2.51 21.41 8.28
N ASN A 202 -3.72 21.93 8.51
CA ASN A 202 -4.18 23.23 8.02
C ASN A 202 -3.91 24.41 8.98
N ASN A 203 -3.20 24.23 10.10
CA ASN A 203 -3.24 25.17 11.23
C ASN A 203 -2.54 26.53 11.01
N TYR A 204 -2.02 26.84 9.79
CA TYR A 204 -1.33 28.11 9.57
C TYR A 204 -1.40 28.57 8.10
N PRO A 205 -1.26 29.88 7.82
CA PRO A 205 -1.21 30.40 6.45
C PRO A 205 -0.07 29.75 5.66
N ALA A 206 -0.33 29.42 4.41
CA ALA A 206 0.62 28.81 3.50
C ALA A 206 1.74 29.83 3.17
N SER A 207 2.75 29.91 4.04
CA SER A 207 3.96 30.67 3.73
C SER A 207 4.90 29.81 2.85
N SER A 208 5.62 30.46 1.94
CA SER A 208 6.68 29.85 1.12
C SER A 208 7.66 29.03 1.99
N ASP A 209 8.02 29.57 3.14
CA ASP A 209 9.01 29.00 4.05
C ASP A 209 8.58 27.64 4.63
N ARG A 210 7.27 27.48 4.92
CA ARG A 210 6.76 26.21 5.43
C ARG A 210 6.80 25.12 4.37
N PHE A 211 6.52 25.44 3.13
CA PHE A 211 6.60 24.48 2.05
C PHE A 211 8.05 23.99 1.83
N GLN A 212 9.02 24.90 1.90
CA GLN A 212 10.44 24.54 1.86
C GLN A 212 10.85 23.71 3.09
N GLN A 213 10.31 24.02 4.27
CA GLN A 213 10.51 23.21 5.47
C GLN A 213 9.95 21.79 5.31
N THR A 214 8.75 21.64 4.72
CA THR A 214 8.15 20.33 4.43
C THR A 214 9.02 19.53 3.46
N LYS A 215 9.52 20.14 2.37
CA LYS A 215 10.45 19.48 1.42
C LYS A 215 11.71 18.98 2.14
N ARG A 216 12.33 19.85 2.94
CA ARG A 216 13.54 19.50 3.71
C ARG A 216 13.25 18.34 4.66
N MET A 217 12.11 18.38 5.35
CA MET A 217 11.68 17.30 6.26
C MET A 217 11.53 15.98 5.51
N VAL A 218 10.84 15.96 4.37
CA VAL A 218 10.62 14.74 3.56
C VAL A 218 11.97 14.18 3.07
N PHE A 219 12.89 15.03 2.63
CA PHE A 219 14.21 14.62 2.19
C PHE A 219 15.06 14.02 3.33
N VAL A 220 15.11 14.69 4.48
CA VAL A 220 15.83 14.19 5.67
C VAL A 220 15.22 12.87 6.16
N MET A 221 13.89 12.78 6.20
CA MET A 221 13.21 11.54 6.57
C MET A 221 13.54 10.40 5.61
N ALA A 222 13.63 10.64 4.30
CA ALA A 222 14.03 9.61 3.35
C ALA A 222 15.43 9.08 3.66
N LEU A 223 16.41 9.95 3.93
CA LEU A 223 17.77 9.54 4.28
C LEU A 223 17.83 8.75 5.59
N LEU A 224 17.12 9.22 6.62
CA LEU A 224 17.06 8.53 7.92
C LEU A 224 16.41 7.15 7.80
N LEU A 225 15.35 7.02 7.01
CA LEU A 225 14.66 5.76 6.77
C LEU A 225 15.55 4.77 6.00
N TRP A 226 16.33 5.24 5.03
CA TRP A 226 17.33 4.41 4.33
C TRP A 226 18.40 3.91 5.30
N LEU A 227 18.95 4.78 6.12
CA LEU A 227 19.94 4.41 7.13
C LEU A 227 19.37 3.37 8.10
N LEU A 228 18.14 3.61 8.59
CA LEU A 228 17.46 2.68 9.50
C LEU A 228 17.19 1.33 8.83
N THR A 229 16.81 1.32 7.56
CA THR A 229 16.60 0.08 6.79
C THR A 229 17.88 -0.75 6.75
N VAL A 230 19.01 -0.14 6.43
CA VAL A 230 20.32 -0.84 6.38
C VAL A 230 20.70 -1.39 7.77
N ILE A 231 20.52 -0.62 8.82
CA ILE A 231 20.82 -1.06 10.18
C ILE A 231 19.94 -2.26 10.57
N LEU A 232 18.64 -2.19 10.30
CA LEU A 232 17.71 -3.26 10.64
C LEU A 232 17.96 -4.53 9.83
N ASP A 233 18.24 -4.40 8.53
CA ASP A 233 18.52 -5.53 7.66
C ASP A 233 19.79 -6.30 8.09
N HIS A 234 20.82 -5.58 8.57
CA HIS A 234 22.07 -6.19 9.00
C HIS A 234 22.08 -6.69 10.46
N HIS A 235 21.42 -5.99 11.38
CA HIS A 235 21.57 -6.23 12.82
C HIS A 235 20.35 -6.85 13.50
N VAL A 236 19.16 -6.77 12.91
CA VAL A 236 17.92 -7.27 13.53
C VAL A 236 17.37 -8.47 12.76
N GLU A 237 16.90 -8.24 11.54
CA GLU A 237 16.37 -9.26 10.68
C GLU A 237 16.34 -8.75 9.22
N ARG A 238 16.73 -9.62 8.30
CA ARG A 238 16.72 -9.30 6.86
C ARG A 238 15.33 -8.89 6.39
N VAL A 239 15.28 -7.99 5.42
CA VAL A 239 14.02 -7.53 4.83
C VAL A 239 13.20 -8.72 4.33
N SER A 240 11.93 -8.79 4.74
CA SER A 240 10.99 -9.83 4.29
C SER A 240 9.58 -9.26 4.11
N ARG A 241 9.11 -9.27 2.86
CA ARG A 241 7.72 -8.93 2.55
C ARG A 241 6.75 -9.97 3.09
N ARG A 242 7.11 -11.26 3.03
CA ARG A 242 6.27 -12.38 3.49
C ARG A 242 5.82 -12.17 4.94
N MET A 243 6.74 -11.77 5.80
CA MET A 243 6.47 -11.47 7.20
C MET A 243 6.01 -10.01 7.42
N CYS A 244 6.22 -9.13 6.46
CA CYS A 244 6.03 -7.69 6.63
C CYS A 244 6.75 -7.15 7.88
N ASN A 245 8.03 -7.56 8.04
CA ASN A 245 8.83 -7.23 9.21
C ASN A 245 9.27 -5.76 9.26
N MET A 246 9.88 -5.34 10.37
CA MET A 246 10.28 -3.94 10.58
C MET A 246 11.21 -3.43 9.48
N ALA A 247 12.19 -4.22 9.04
CA ALA A 247 13.10 -3.84 7.97
C ALA A 247 12.36 -3.59 6.64
N TYR A 248 11.37 -4.43 6.31
CA TYR A 248 10.53 -4.22 5.12
C TYR A 248 9.67 -2.95 5.22
N VAL A 249 9.04 -2.69 6.35
CA VAL A 249 8.25 -1.48 6.57
C VAL A 249 9.11 -0.22 6.40
N MET A 250 10.31 -0.20 6.99
CA MET A 250 11.25 0.93 6.85
C MET A 250 11.73 1.10 5.42
N LEU A 251 12.01 0.00 4.70
CA LEU A 251 12.38 0.06 3.28
C LEU A 251 11.26 0.65 2.42
N VAL A 252 10.02 0.19 2.62
CA VAL A 252 8.85 0.75 1.89
C VAL A 252 8.72 2.24 2.16
N LEU A 253 8.82 2.67 3.41
CA LEU A 253 8.79 4.08 3.77
C LEU A 253 9.95 4.84 3.11
N ALA A 254 11.19 4.33 3.16
CA ALA A 254 12.37 4.96 2.58
C ALA A 254 12.21 5.23 1.08
N VAL A 255 11.84 4.20 0.32
CA VAL A 255 11.64 4.30 -1.14
C VAL A 255 10.51 5.29 -1.48
N ASN A 256 9.39 5.21 -0.78
CA ASN A 256 8.26 6.08 -1.08
C ASN A 256 8.52 7.54 -0.67
N PHE A 257 9.22 7.78 0.43
CA PHE A 257 9.66 9.13 0.80
C PHE A 257 10.69 9.68 -0.19
N GLN A 258 11.57 8.84 -0.72
CA GLN A 258 12.49 9.23 -1.80
C GLN A 258 11.73 9.63 -3.07
N ILE A 259 10.75 8.83 -3.50
CA ILE A 259 9.89 9.16 -4.65
C ILE A 259 9.13 10.47 -4.40
N LEU A 260 8.60 10.65 -3.19
CA LEU A 260 7.89 11.87 -2.81
C LEU A 260 8.84 13.09 -2.81
N ALA A 261 10.08 12.94 -2.31
CA ALA A 261 11.10 13.99 -2.35
C ALA A 261 11.42 14.39 -3.79
N ILE A 262 11.62 13.41 -4.68
CA ILE A 262 11.86 13.66 -6.12
C ILE A 262 10.65 14.36 -6.75
N ALA A 263 9.42 13.91 -6.45
CA ALA A 263 8.21 14.56 -6.95
C ALA A 263 8.10 16.03 -6.47
N MET A 264 8.54 16.32 -5.24
CA MET A 264 8.58 17.70 -4.73
C MET A 264 9.62 18.58 -5.43
N LEU A 265 10.67 18.00 -6.01
CA LEU A 265 11.66 18.73 -6.81
C LEU A 265 11.13 19.12 -8.19
N SER A 266 10.08 18.48 -8.69
CA SER A 266 9.47 18.82 -9.98
C SER A 266 8.96 20.26 -10.07
N GLU A 267 8.76 20.95 -8.94
CA GLU A 267 8.42 22.37 -8.90
C GLU A 267 9.47 23.26 -9.57
N TYR A 268 10.73 22.85 -9.53
CA TYR A 268 11.84 23.62 -10.14
C TYR A 268 11.93 23.46 -11.66
N ILE A 269 11.11 22.56 -12.24
CA ILE A 269 11.08 22.33 -13.68
C ILE A 269 9.94 23.17 -14.29
N PRO A 270 10.25 24.21 -15.08
CA PRO A 270 9.24 25.02 -15.76
C PRO A 270 8.40 24.16 -16.70
N GLY A 271 7.06 24.37 -16.69
CA GLY A 271 6.15 23.62 -17.58
C GLY A 271 5.82 22.20 -17.14
N SER A 272 6.25 21.74 -15.97
CA SER A 272 5.88 20.45 -15.39
C SER A 272 4.36 20.39 -15.12
N ASN A 273 3.59 19.95 -16.12
CA ASN A 273 2.16 19.69 -16.00
C ASN A 273 1.90 18.19 -15.90
N PHE A 274 0.72 17.82 -15.36
CA PHE A 274 0.26 16.44 -15.43
C PHE A 274 0.24 15.94 -16.86
N THR A 275 0.89 14.81 -17.11
CA THR A 275 0.72 14.11 -18.38
C THR A 275 -0.70 13.55 -18.49
N VAL A 276 -1.17 13.35 -19.71
CA VAL A 276 -2.48 12.70 -19.96
C VAL A 276 -2.51 11.32 -19.31
N LEU A 277 -1.38 10.61 -19.37
CA LEU A 277 -1.20 9.28 -18.78
C LEU A 277 -1.37 9.30 -17.25
N GLU A 278 -0.68 10.19 -16.55
CA GLU A 278 -0.79 10.32 -15.10
C GLU A 278 -2.23 10.62 -14.67
N ARG A 279 -2.93 11.47 -15.41
CA ARG A 279 -4.34 11.80 -15.14
C ARG A 279 -5.24 10.58 -15.33
N ALA A 280 -5.07 9.84 -16.42
CA ALA A 280 -5.84 8.63 -16.71
C ALA A 280 -5.61 7.56 -15.63
N PHE A 281 -4.37 7.33 -15.21
CA PHE A 281 -4.05 6.40 -14.13
C PHE A 281 -4.63 6.84 -12.79
N ASN A 282 -4.48 8.11 -12.41
CA ASN A 282 -4.99 8.59 -11.13
C ASN A 282 -6.53 8.53 -11.02
N GLN A 283 -7.24 8.66 -12.14
CA GLN A 283 -8.70 8.55 -12.16
C GLN A 283 -9.20 7.09 -12.11
N ASN A 284 -8.41 6.13 -12.61
CA ASN A 284 -8.84 4.75 -12.82
C ASN A 284 -7.93 3.72 -12.14
N LEU A 285 -7.30 4.06 -11.01
CA LEU A 285 -6.29 3.23 -10.34
C LEU A 285 -6.72 1.78 -10.14
N LEU A 286 -7.92 1.54 -9.61
CA LEU A 286 -8.40 0.17 -9.36
C LEU A 286 -8.70 -0.56 -10.66
N SER A 287 -9.39 0.08 -11.60
CA SER A 287 -9.74 -0.55 -12.88
C SER A 287 -8.50 -0.94 -13.67
N LEU A 288 -7.47 -0.10 -13.67
CA LEU A 288 -6.19 -0.38 -14.31
C LEU A 288 -5.45 -1.53 -13.61
N PHE A 289 -5.43 -1.53 -12.27
CA PHE A 289 -4.84 -2.62 -11.51
C PHE A 289 -5.52 -3.95 -11.82
N LEU A 290 -6.85 -4.00 -11.79
CA LEU A 290 -7.62 -5.22 -12.11
C LEU A 290 -7.42 -5.65 -13.57
N LEU A 291 -7.35 -4.70 -14.49
CA LEU A 291 -7.10 -4.98 -15.89
C LEU A 291 -5.71 -5.62 -16.08
N VAL A 292 -4.67 -5.05 -15.48
CA VAL A 292 -3.31 -5.61 -15.54
C VAL A 292 -3.24 -6.99 -14.90
N MET A 293 -3.87 -7.17 -13.73
CA MET A 293 -3.95 -8.49 -13.07
C MET A 293 -4.71 -9.51 -13.92
N SER A 294 -5.62 -9.07 -14.79
CA SER A 294 -6.35 -9.94 -15.71
C SER A 294 -5.52 -10.31 -16.95
N PHE A 295 -4.64 -9.42 -17.39
CA PHE A 295 -3.71 -9.70 -18.50
C PHE A 295 -2.54 -10.60 -18.06
N SER A 296 -2.11 -10.51 -16.81
CA SER A 296 -1.03 -11.30 -16.25
C SER A 296 -1.50 -12.67 -15.76
N GLY A 297 -1.98 -13.48 -16.65
CA GLY A 297 -2.35 -14.85 -16.35
C GLY A 297 -3.54 -15.36 -17.14
N ILE A 298 -3.74 -16.66 -17.11
CA ILE A 298 -4.78 -17.45 -17.80
C ILE A 298 -6.22 -16.87 -17.62
N LEU A 299 -6.37 -15.88 -16.77
CA LEU A 299 -7.62 -15.16 -16.49
C LEU A 299 -8.18 -14.41 -17.71
N LEU A 300 -7.35 -14.14 -18.72
CA LEU A 300 -7.78 -13.44 -19.96
C LEU A 300 -8.89 -14.21 -20.71
N ARG A 301 -8.95 -15.53 -20.59
CA ARG A 301 -9.97 -16.33 -21.26
C ARG A 301 -11.35 -16.24 -20.60
N TYR A 302 -11.44 -15.96 -19.30
CA TYR A 302 -12.70 -15.97 -18.57
C TYR A 302 -13.17 -14.60 -18.05
N LEU A 303 -12.30 -13.62 -17.97
CA LEU A 303 -12.60 -12.33 -17.33
C LEU A 303 -13.06 -11.22 -18.27
N LEU A 304 -12.87 -11.34 -19.57
CA LEU A 304 -13.41 -10.36 -20.53
C LEU A 304 -14.94 -10.24 -20.43
N THR A 305 -15.62 -11.33 -20.13
CA THR A 305 -17.08 -11.34 -19.88
C THR A 305 -17.45 -10.78 -18.51
N PHE A 306 -16.65 -11.03 -17.48
CA PHE A 306 -16.96 -10.58 -16.11
C PHE A 306 -16.57 -9.11 -15.87
N ILE A 307 -15.47 -8.63 -16.48
CA ILE A 307 -15.02 -7.24 -16.36
C ILE A 307 -15.98 -6.27 -17.05
N PHE A 308 -16.59 -6.67 -18.17
CA PHE A 308 -17.56 -5.83 -18.86
C PHE A 308 -18.79 -5.54 -17.99
N PHE A 309 -19.27 -6.53 -17.24
CA PHE A 309 -20.43 -6.37 -16.36
C PHE A 309 -20.06 -5.67 -15.02
N THR A 310 -18.91 -5.96 -14.44
CA THR A 310 -18.52 -5.35 -13.15
C THR A 310 -17.90 -3.95 -13.32
N SER A 311 -17.31 -3.62 -14.46
CA SER A 311 -16.71 -2.30 -14.71
C SER A 311 -17.76 -1.17 -14.61
N ILE A 312 -18.97 -1.37 -15.12
CA ILE A 312 -20.03 -0.36 -15.07
C ILE A 312 -20.56 -0.17 -13.65
N TYR A 313 -20.76 -1.26 -12.89
CA TYR A 313 -21.28 -1.18 -11.52
C TYR A 313 -20.22 -0.78 -10.49
N VAL A 314 -18.99 -1.27 -10.62
CA VAL A 314 -17.88 -0.95 -9.70
C VAL A 314 -17.35 0.46 -9.96
N GLN A 315 -17.32 0.94 -11.21
CA GLN A 315 -17.01 2.34 -11.50
C GLN A 315 -18.01 3.31 -10.86
N SER A 316 -19.30 3.02 -10.96
CA SER A 316 -20.35 3.83 -10.34
C SER A 316 -20.25 3.83 -8.80
N PHE A 317 -20.01 2.66 -8.21
CA PHE A 317 -19.89 2.49 -6.77
C PHE A 317 -18.58 3.09 -6.21
N PHE A 318 -17.46 2.89 -6.89
CA PHE A 318 -16.16 3.48 -6.49
C PHE A 318 -16.07 4.97 -6.78
N PHE A 319 -16.74 5.48 -7.82
CA PHE A 319 -16.91 6.93 -8.02
C PHE A 319 -17.70 7.56 -6.86
N SER A 320 -18.73 6.85 -6.36
CA SER A 320 -19.46 7.24 -5.16
C SER A 320 -18.58 7.20 -3.90
N LEU A 321 -17.76 6.14 -3.73
CA LEU A 321 -16.83 6.02 -2.60
C LEU A 321 -15.68 7.03 -2.69
N CYS A 322 -15.10 7.23 -3.87
CA CYS A 322 -14.09 8.27 -4.09
C CYS A 322 -14.65 9.67 -3.94
N ARG A 323 -15.90 9.92 -4.36
CA ARG A 323 -16.60 11.20 -4.10
C ARG A 323 -16.87 11.45 -2.61
N GLN A 324 -17.11 10.38 -1.83
CA GLN A 324 -17.22 10.48 -0.37
C GLN A 324 -15.83 10.55 0.30
N MET A 325 -14.77 10.20 -0.42
CA MET A 325 -13.36 10.28 0.02
C MET A 325 -12.65 11.55 -0.52
N PHE A 326 -13.29 12.29 -1.43
CA PHE A 326 -12.92 13.64 -1.89
C PHE A 326 -13.98 14.64 -1.42
#